data_4c02d964a0eed7ac734b4d349730d5de
#
_entry.id   4c02d964a0eed7ac734b4d349730d5de
#
_cell.length_a   1.000
_cell.length_b   1.000
_cell.length_c   1.000
_cell.angle_alpha   90.00
_cell.angle_beta   90.00
_cell.angle_gamma   90.00
#
_symmetry.space_group_name_H-M   'P 1'
#
loop_
_entity.id
_entity.type
_entity.pdbx_description
1 polymer ?
#
loop_
_entity_poly.entity_id
_entity_poly.type
_entity_poly.pdbx_seq_one_letter_code
_entity_poly.pdbx_strand_id
1 'polypeptide(L)'
;MKNKTRILFRTAGGKAKNKQLGLGHVFRVINIAKELQKNCEIHFLIEDFGGVEDILKNYKFLNIEKLPKNVNLEKDLEITSNVIEKVNAEILIVDHYGVNNKYLSFMRKKIRTVLITDLQKYNY
;
A
#
# COMPACT_ATOMS: atom_id res chain seq x y z
N MET A 1 18.13 2.62 21.90
CA MET A 1 17.61 3.10 20.60
C MET A 1 16.15 2.71 20.45
N LYS A 2 15.33 3.67 20.12
CA LYS A 2 13.94 3.37 19.79
C LYS A 2 13.87 2.75 18.40
N ASN A 3 13.20 1.62 18.29
CA ASN A 3 12.86 1.05 16.99
C ASN A 3 11.84 1.96 16.31
N LYS A 4 12.05 2.22 15.04
CA LYS A 4 11.08 2.99 14.26
C LYS A 4 9.79 2.19 14.08
N THR A 5 8.65 2.87 14.11
CA THR A 5 7.37 2.27 13.75
C THR A 5 7.43 1.84 12.29
N ARG A 6 6.99 0.62 12.01
CA ARG A 6 6.99 0.05 10.67
C ARG A 6 5.62 0.22 10.04
N ILE A 7 5.59 0.88 8.88
CA ILE A 7 4.35 1.18 8.15
C ILE A 7 4.40 0.50 6.80
N LEU A 8 3.34 -0.21 6.45
CA LEU A 8 3.17 -0.81 5.14
C LEU A 8 2.12 -0.02 4.36
N PHE A 9 2.50 0.47 3.18
CA PHE A 9 1.58 1.09 2.23
C PHE A 9 1.19 0.05 1.18
N ARG A 10 -0.11 -0.19 1.02
CA ARG A 10 -0.65 -1.02 -0.06
C ARG A 10 -1.21 -0.09 -1.13
N THR A 11 -0.54 -0.02 -2.27
CA THR A 11 -0.92 0.89 -3.34
C THR A 11 -0.81 0.22 -4.71
N ALA A 12 -1.30 0.89 -5.72
CA ALA A 12 -1.22 0.44 -7.11
C ALA A 12 -1.11 1.65 -8.02
N GLY A 13 -0.59 1.43 -9.21
CA GLY A 13 -0.51 2.49 -10.22
C GLY A 13 0.02 1.97 -11.53
N GLY A 14 0.11 2.88 -12.51
CA GLY A 14 0.65 2.57 -13.82
C GLY A 14 -0.33 2.75 -14.95
N LYS A 15 0.02 2.22 -16.12
CA LYS A 15 -0.74 2.41 -17.35
C LYS A 15 -1.43 1.11 -17.76
N ALA A 16 -2.57 0.80 -17.14
CA ALA A 16 -3.39 -0.34 -17.56
C ALA A 16 -4.50 0.14 -18.49
N LYS A 17 -4.70 -0.56 -19.61
CA LYS A 17 -5.65 -0.14 -20.66
C LYS A 17 -7.07 0.06 -20.17
N ASN A 18 -7.53 -0.73 -19.20
CA ASN A 18 -8.90 -0.72 -18.72
C ASN A 18 -9.05 -0.25 -17.29
N LYS A 19 -8.01 0.35 -16.72
CA LYS A 19 -8.04 0.85 -15.35
C LYS A 19 -7.41 2.23 -15.32
N GLN A 20 -8.15 3.20 -14.81
CA GLN A 20 -7.66 4.57 -14.66
C GLN A 20 -6.79 4.66 -13.41
N LEU A 21 -5.70 3.91 -13.41
CA LEU A 21 -4.84 3.89 -12.23
C LEU A 21 -3.88 5.08 -12.19
N GLY A 22 -3.31 5.45 -13.33
CA GLY A 22 -2.38 6.57 -13.39
C GLY A 22 -1.27 6.49 -12.35
N LEU A 23 -0.53 7.56 -12.20
CA LEU A 23 0.56 7.65 -11.24
C LEU A 23 0.24 8.59 -10.06
N GLY A 24 -0.93 9.24 -10.08
CA GLY A 24 -1.32 10.21 -9.05
C GLY A 24 -1.35 9.61 -7.64
N HIS A 25 -1.90 8.41 -7.50
CA HIS A 25 -1.93 7.71 -6.21
C HIS A 25 -0.53 7.40 -5.71
N VAL A 26 0.34 6.96 -6.61
CA VAL A 26 1.72 6.64 -6.25
C VAL A 26 2.44 7.87 -5.71
N PHE A 27 2.33 9.00 -6.39
CA PHE A 27 2.95 10.25 -5.92
C PHE A 27 2.34 10.74 -4.61
N ARG A 28 1.04 10.57 -4.42
CA ARG A 28 0.37 10.93 -3.17
C ARG A 28 0.95 10.15 -2.00
N VAL A 29 1.07 8.82 -2.13
CA VAL A 29 1.61 8.01 -1.03
C VAL A 29 3.11 8.24 -0.83
N ILE A 30 3.86 8.52 -1.89
CA ILE A 30 5.27 8.90 -1.76
C ILE A 30 5.42 10.16 -0.91
N ASN A 31 4.59 11.16 -1.16
CA ASN A 31 4.64 12.41 -0.41
C ASN A 31 4.34 12.20 1.09
N ILE A 32 3.36 11.34 1.38
CA ILE A 32 3.05 10.96 2.77
C ILE A 32 4.24 10.21 3.38
N ALA A 33 4.79 9.25 2.65
CA ALA A 33 5.93 8.45 3.13
C ALA A 33 7.15 9.30 3.40
N LYS A 34 7.42 10.31 2.58
CA LYS A 34 8.54 11.23 2.81
C LYS A 34 8.47 11.91 4.17
N GLU A 35 7.29 12.31 4.59
CA GLU A 35 7.12 12.93 5.91
C GLU A 35 7.26 11.90 7.02
N LEU A 36 6.68 10.72 6.84
CA LEU A 36 6.70 9.69 7.86
C LEU A 36 8.07 9.04 8.04
N GLN A 37 8.90 9.01 6.99
CA GLN A 37 10.18 8.30 7.05
C GLN A 37 11.16 8.90 8.06
N LYS A 38 10.91 10.10 8.51
CA LYS A 38 11.73 10.75 9.55
C LYS A 38 11.68 9.95 10.86
N ASN A 39 10.54 9.34 11.16
CA ASN A 39 10.32 8.61 12.40
C ASN A 39 9.84 7.17 12.19
N CYS A 40 9.69 6.74 10.95
CA CYS A 40 9.10 5.44 10.62
C CYS A 40 9.93 4.72 9.56
N GLU A 41 9.86 3.39 9.61
CA GLU A 41 10.39 2.55 8.54
C GLU A 41 9.27 2.30 7.54
N ILE A 42 9.52 2.58 6.27
CA ILE A 42 8.49 2.57 5.24
C ILE A 42 8.65 1.36 4.32
N HIS A 43 7.58 0.61 4.18
CA HIS A 43 7.46 -0.52 3.25
C HIS A 43 6.31 -0.25 2.30
N PHE A 44 6.51 -0.55 1.02
CA PHE A 44 5.47 -0.48 -0.01
C PHE A 44 5.19 -1.87 -0.54
N LEU A 45 3.93 -2.22 -0.64
CA LEU A 45 3.46 -3.39 -1.37
C LEU A 45 2.66 -2.88 -2.55
N ILE A 46 3.18 -3.08 -3.77
CA ILE A 46 2.64 -2.44 -4.95
C ILE A 46 2.13 -3.44 -5.98
N GLU A 47 1.03 -3.08 -6.62
CA GLU A 47 0.57 -3.70 -7.84
C GLU A 47 0.98 -2.77 -8.98
N ASP A 48 2.01 -3.18 -9.74
CA ASP A 48 2.65 -2.32 -10.74
C ASP A 48 2.12 -2.65 -12.13
N PHE A 49 1.31 -1.76 -12.68
CA PHE A 49 0.77 -1.87 -14.04
C PHE A 49 1.63 -1.15 -15.07
N GLY A 50 2.82 -0.72 -14.69
CA GLY A 50 3.82 -0.12 -15.58
C GLY A 50 4.40 1.18 -15.03
N GLY A 51 5.70 1.19 -14.79
CA GLY A 51 6.47 2.38 -14.42
C GLY A 51 6.54 2.70 -12.93
N VAL A 52 5.76 2.03 -12.07
CA VAL A 52 5.73 2.36 -10.64
C VAL A 52 7.05 2.02 -9.97
N GLU A 53 7.58 0.84 -10.22
CA GLU A 53 8.84 0.42 -9.60
C GLU A 53 9.98 1.37 -9.98
N ASP A 54 10.04 1.81 -11.23
CA ASP A 54 11.09 2.72 -11.69
C ASP A 54 11.03 4.07 -10.96
N ILE A 55 9.81 4.55 -10.66
CA ILE A 55 9.63 5.77 -9.88
C ILE A 55 10.09 5.54 -8.44
N LEU A 56 9.66 4.44 -7.83
CA LEU A 56 9.96 4.16 -6.43
C LEU A 56 11.45 3.94 -6.17
N LYS A 57 12.18 3.44 -7.15
CA LYS A 57 13.64 3.22 -7.03
C LYS A 57 14.41 4.51 -6.77
N ASN A 58 13.84 5.67 -7.09
CA ASN A 58 14.47 6.96 -6.83
C ASN A 58 14.43 7.35 -5.35
N TYR A 59 13.69 6.62 -4.53
CA TYR A 59 13.50 6.92 -3.12
C TYR A 59 14.13 5.81 -2.27
N LYS A 60 15.37 5.99 -1.87
CA LYS A 60 16.17 4.96 -1.21
C LYS A 60 15.66 4.52 0.15
N PHE A 61 14.82 5.36 0.78
CA PHE A 61 14.27 5.02 2.10
C PHE A 61 13.11 4.02 2.02
N LEU A 62 12.62 3.70 0.82
CA LEU A 62 11.51 2.78 0.62
C LEU A 62 12.00 1.34 0.54
N ASN A 63 11.29 0.44 1.22
CA ASN A 63 11.42 -1.00 1.05
C ASN A 63 10.24 -1.45 0.20
N ILE A 64 10.52 -2.08 -0.95
CA ILE A 64 9.50 -2.34 -1.96
C ILE A 64 9.28 -3.83 -2.13
N GLU A 65 8.01 -4.26 -2.07
CA GLU A 65 7.55 -5.59 -2.45
C GLU A 65 6.46 -5.46 -3.50
N LYS A 66 6.36 -6.46 -4.38
CA LYS A 66 5.37 -6.44 -5.45
C LYS A 66 4.30 -7.49 -5.26
N LEU A 67 3.07 -7.13 -5.61
CA LEU A 67 1.97 -8.05 -5.81
C LEU A 67 1.94 -8.47 -7.28
N PRO A 68 1.56 -9.72 -7.59
CA PRO A 68 1.24 -10.08 -8.97
C PRO A 68 0.10 -9.22 -9.50
N LYS A 69 0.16 -8.88 -10.78
CA LYS A 69 -0.90 -8.10 -11.42
C LYS A 69 -2.20 -8.90 -11.47
N ASN A 70 -3.31 -8.19 -11.34
CA ASN A 70 -4.66 -8.75 -11.52
C ASN A 70 -4.99 -9.89 -10.55
N VAL A 71 -4.44 -9.87 -9.35
CA VAL A 71 -4.87 -10.83 -8.32
C VAL A 71 -6.26 -10.47 -7.85
N ASN A 72 -7.06 -11.49 -7.48
CA ASN A 72 -8.34 -11.23 -6.84
C ASN A 72 -8.15 -10.76 -5.40
N LEU A 73 -9.21 -10.23 -4.79
CA LEU A 73 -9.11 -9.67 -3.44
C LEU A 73 -8.76 -10.72 -2.38
N GLU A 74 -9.19 -11.97 -2.54
CA GLU A 74 -8.84 -13.02 -1.60
C GLU A 74 -7.34 -13.31 -1.61
N LYS A 75 -6.74 -13.37 -2.80
CA LYS A 75 -5.30 -13.56 -2.93
C LYS A 75 -4.54 -12.35 -2.44
N ASP A 76 -5.04 -11.14 -2.70
CA ASP A 76 -4.48 -9.91 -2.20
C ASP A 76 -4.46 -9.91 -0.66
N LEU A 77 -5.58 -10.29 -0.02
CA LEU A 77 -5.64 -10.42 1.44
C LEU A 77 -4.55 -11.34 1.98
N GLU A 78 -4.39 -12.50 1.35
CA GLU A 78 -3.40 -13.48 1.75
C GLU A 78 -1.98 -12.93 1.63
N ILE A 79 -1.64 -12.35 0.48
CA ILE A 79 -0.31 -11.80 0.22
C ILE A 79 -0.02 -10.63 1.14
N THR A 80 -0.96 -9.71 1.27
CA THR A 80 -0.80 -8.54 2.14
C THR A 80 -0.61 -8.96 3.59
N SER A 81 -1.39 -9.93 4.05
CA SER A 81 -1.24 -10.47 5.41
C SER A 81 0.15 -11.06 5.63
N ASN A 82 0.65 -11.81 4.64
CA ASN A 82 1.97 -12.41 4.74
C ASN A 82 3.08 -11.34 4.78
N VAL A 83 2.94 -10.28 4.01
CA VAL A 83 3.91 -9.17 4.03
C VAL A 83 3.85 -8.42 5.35
N ILE A 84 2.66 -8.18 5.90
CA ILE A 84 2.51 -7.56 7.22
C ILE A 84 3.32 -8.32 8.27
N GLU A 85 3.22 -9.64 8.27
CA GLU A 85 3.96 -10.49 9.21
C GLU A 85 5.45 -10.49 8.91
N LYS A 86 5.82 -10.60 7.64
CA LYS A 86 7.22 -10.66 7.22
C LYS A 86 7.99 -9.40 7.63
N VAL A 87 7.41 -8.22 7.46
CA VAL A 87 8.07 -6.96 7.78
C VAL A 87 7.74 -6.46 9.18
N ASN A 88 6.88 -7.15 9.91
CA ASN A 88 6.40 -6.74 11.23
C ASN A 88 5.74 -5.36 11.20
N ALA A 89 4.89 -5.13 10.21
CA ALA A 89 4.19 -3.86 10.07
C ALA A 89 3.24 -3.63 11.25
N GLU A 90 3.21 -2.40 11.73
CA GLU A 90 2.35 -1.98 12.85
C GLU A 90 1.15 -1.19 12.36
N ILE A 91 1.27 -0.58 11.19
CA ILE A 91 0.22 0.22 10.56
C ILE A 91 0.16 -0.15 9.09
N LEU A 92 -1.06 -0.35 8.57
CA LEU A 92 -1.31 -0.54 7.15
C LEU A 92 -2.02 0.68 6.60
N ILE A 93 -1.46 1.29 5.57
CA ILE A 93 -2.10 2.39 4.85
C ILE A 93 -2.51 1.87 3.48
N VAL A 94 -3.81 1.92 3.18
CA VAL A 94 -4.35 1.40 1.93
C VAL A 94 -4.74 2.56 1.03
N ASP A 95 -4.16 2.59 -0.16
CA ASP A 95 -4.54 3.52 -1.23
C ASP A 95 -4.70 2.72 -2.51
N HIS A 96 -5.88 2.11 -2.65
CA HIS A 96 -6.16 1.21 -3.78
C HIS A 96 -7.66 1.19 -4.04
N TYR A 97 -8.06 1.39 -5.29
CA TYR A 97 -9.48 1.42 -5.68
C TYR A 97 -10.17 0.07 -5.60
N GLY A 98 -9.42 -1.02 -5.70
CA GLY A 98 -9.98 -2.37 -5.75
C GLY A 98 -10.42 -2.95 -4.42
N VAL A 99 -10.14 -2.28 -3.30
CA VAL A 99 -10.51 -2.83 -1.99
C VAL A 99 -11.99 -2.61 -1.71
N ASN A 100 -12.56 -3.47 -0.87
CA ASN A 100 -13.96 -3.36 -0.45
C ASN A 100 -14.05 -3.41 1.08
N ASN A 101 -15.29 -3.30 1.59
CA ASN A 101 -15.52 -3.30 3.03
C ASN A 101 -15.08 -4.60 3.71
N LYS A 102 -15.22 -5.74 3.01
CA LYS A 102 -14.77 -7.04 3.55
C LYS A 102 -13.26 -7.07 3.74
N TYR A 103 -12.51 -6.56 2.76
CA TYR A 103 -11.05 -6.44 2.84
C TYR A 103 -10.64 -5.56 4.02
N LEU A 104 -11.26 -4.38 4.12
CA LEU A 104 -10.94 -3.42 5.18
C LEU A 104 -11.32 -3.96 6.56
N SER A 105 -12.45 -4.64 6.67
CA SER A 105 -12.88 -5.24 7.93
C SER A 105 -11.90 -6.32 8.39
N PHE A 106 -11.46 -7.17 7.47
CA PHE A 106 -10.45 -8.19 7.77
C PHE A 106 -9.16 -7.55 8.27
N MET A 107 -8.67 -6.54 7.56
CA MET A 107 -7.41 -5.88 7.92
C MET A 107 -7.49 -5.14 9.25
N ARG A 108 -8.62 -4.48 9.54
CA ARG A 108 -8.78 -3.75 10.80
C ARG A 108 -8.76 -4.66 12.03
N LYS A 109 -9.15 -5.93 11.88
CA LYS A 109 -9.05 -6.90 12.97
C LYS A 109 -7.62 -7.37 13.19
N LYS A 110 -6.79 -7.29 12.17
CA LYS A 110 -5.41 -7.78 12.21
C LYS A 110 -4.41 -6.69 12.55
N ILE A 111 -4.63 -5.47 12.06
CA ILE A 111 -3.66 -4.38 12.13
C ILE A 111 -4.39 -3.04 12.11
N ARG A 112 -3.78 -2.01 12.71
CA ARG A 112 -4.29 -0.65 12.57
C ARG A 112 -4.26 -0.26 11.10
N THR A 113 -5.42 0.08 10.54
CA THR A 113 -5.58 0.30 9.10
C THR A 113 -6.09 1.71 8.84
N VAL A 114 -5.41 2.41 7.91
CA VAL A 114 -5.79 3.74 7.44
C VAL A 114 -6.13 3.62 5.97
N LEU A 115 -7.28 4.13 5.56
CA LEU A 115 -7.70 4.15 4.16
C LEU A 115 -7.57 5.56 3.61
N ILE A 116 -6.86 5.69 2.48
CA ILE A 116 -6.82 6.93 1.71
C ILE A 116 -7.77 6.75 0.54
N THR A 117 -8.77 7.61 0.44
CA THR A 117 -9.76 7.49 -0.64
C THR A 117 -10.43 8.84 -0.91
N ASP A 118 -10.78 9.05 -2.17
CA ASP A 118 -11.64 10.17 -2.60
C ASP A 118 -13.11 9.73 -2.68
N LEU A 119 -13.40 8.46 -2.39
CA LEU A 119 -14.74 7.88 -2.48
C LEU A 119 -15.32 7.68 -1.09
N GLN A 120 -16.61 7.99 -0.92
CA GLN A 120 -17.29 7.84 0.37
C GLN A 120 -18.12 6.56 0.47
N LYS A 121 -17.78 5.55 -0.30
CA LYS A 121 -18.51 4.28 -0.31
C LYS A 121 -18.03 3.27 0.72
N TYR A 122 -17.01 3.60 1.51
CA TYR A 122 -16.44 2.68 2.48
C TYR A 122 -16.86 3.04 3.90
N ASN A 123 -16.95 2.01 4.75
CA ASN A 123 -17.13 2.18 6.19
C ASN A 123 -15.75 2.27 6.83
N TYR A 124 -15.50 3.35 7.49
CA TYR A 124 -14.22 3.62 8.12
C TYR A 124 -14.21 3.22 9.59
#